data_4d0f5eb25bd3f537e1e263d43b7aaa00
#
_entry.id   4d0f5eb25bd3f537e1e263d43b7aaa00
#
_cell.length_a   1.000
_cell.length_b   1.000
_cell.length_c   1.000
_cell.angle_alpha   90.00
_cell.angle_beta   90.00
_cell.angle_gamma   90.00
#
_symmetry.space_group_name_H-M   'P 1'
#
loop_
_entity.id
_entity.type
_entity.pdbx_description
1 polymer ?
#
loop_
_entity_poly.entity_id
_entity_poly.type
_entity_poly.pdbx_seq_one_letter_code
_entity_poly.pdbx_strand_id
1 'polypeptide(L)'
;MTKAIKSQLTKRRIFRAGGQKIWFRLAYLTIFISLLSVSAYAAAPYPNVPKGKGDHCVEDTEFMRANHMKLLLHQRDETMHLGIRTKKHSLKECINCHAVTDANNQPVSVASPKHFCRVCHDYAAVKIDCFECHASKPGKGD
;
A
#
# COMPACT_ATOMS: atom_id res chain seq x y z
N MET A 1 20.91 48.58 -54.46
CA MET A 1 20.07 47.75 -53.60
C MET A 1 18.89 48.58 -53.12
N THR A 2 17.71 48.30 -53.58
CA THR A 2 16.50 49.12 -53.38
C THR A 2 16.01 48.99 -51.93
N LYS A 3 15.39 50.07 -51.38
CA LYS A 3 14.82 50.13 -50.03
C LYS A 3 13.88 48.96 -49.70
N ALA A 4 13.23 48.37 -50.69
CA ALA A 4 12.36 47.22 -50.57
C ALA A 4 13.09 45.93 -50.12
N ILE A 5 14.30 45.66 -50.58
CA ILE A 5 15.07 44.47 -50.22
C ILE A 5 15.57 44.56 -48.79
N LYS A 6 15.96 45.75 -48.33
CA LYS A 6 16.37 45.96 -46.92
C LYS A 6 15.17 45.76 -45.96
N SER A 7 13.98 46.20 -46.31
CA SER A 7 12.75 46.01 -45.50
C SER A 7 12.39 44.54 -45.33
N GLN A 8 12.48 43.75 -46.39
CA GLN A 8 12.18 42.29 -46.32
C GLN A 8 13.22 41.50 -45.49
N LEU A 9 14.49 41.87 -45.57
CA LEU A 9 15.55 41.24 -44.76
C LEU A 9 15.38 41.54 -43.26
N THR A 10 14.94 42.74 -42.92
CA THR A 10 14.70 43.13 -41.51
C THR A 10 13.49 42.41 -40.94
N LYS A 11 12.38 42.30 -41.68
CA LYS A 11 11.19 41.52 -41.25
C LYS A 11 11.53 40.04 -41.03
N ARG A 12 12.31 39.39 -41.90
CA ARG A 12 12.70 37.99 -41.77
C ARG A 12 13.61 37.75 -40.53
N ARG A 13 14.49 38.69 -40.19
CA ARG A 13 15.35 38.61 -39.01
C ARG A 13 14.56 38.75 -37.70
N ILE A 14 13.59 39.65 -37.64
CA ILE A 14 12.72 39.84 -36.44
C ILE A 14 11.85 38.62 -36.22
N PHE A 15 11.25 38.05 -37.29
CA PHE A 15 10.42 36.85 -37.16
C PHE A 15 11.21 35.62 -36.71
N ARG A 16 12.46 35.48 -37.19
CA ARG A 16 13.35 34.38 -36.80
C ARG A 16 13.80 34.50 -35.33
N ALA A 17 14.10 35.71 -34.85
CA ALA A 17 14.51 35.94 -33.46
C ALA A 17 13.35 35.77 -32.46
N GLY A 18 12.12 36.07 -32.82
CA GLY A 18 10.94 35.83 -31.99
C GLY A 18 10.63 34.32 -31.83
N GLY A 19 10.68 33.59 -32.95
CA GLY A 19 10.45 32.16 -32.96
C GLY A 19 11.46 31.39 -32.07
N GLN A 20 12.74 31.75 -32.16
CA GLN A 20 13.78 31.09 -31.39
C GLN A 20 13.58 31.24 -29.86
N LYS A 21 13.15 32.40 -29.39
CA LYS A 21 12.84 32.62 -27.94
C LYS A 21 11.65 31.80 -27.46
N ILE A 22 10.65 31.60 -28.32
CA ILE A 22 9.48 30.77 -28.01
C ILE A 22 9.91 29.29 -27.88
N TRP A 23 10.73 28.80 -28.79
CA TRP A 23 11.25 27.43 -28.75
C TRP A 23 12.05 27.17 -27.49
N PHE A 24 12.93 28.08 -27.08
CA PHE A 24 13.67 27.93 -25.81
C PHE A 24 12.74 27.92 -24.59
N ARG A 25 11.73 28.78 -24.56
CA ARG A 25 10.74 28.78 -23.46
C ARG A 25 9.96 27.47 -23.40
N LEU A 26 9.53 26.92 -24.51
CA LEU A 26 8.86 25.64 -24.59
C LEU A 26 9.79 24.49 -24.15
N ALA A 27 11.06 24.50 -24.58
CA ALA A 27 12.04 23.51 -24.15
C ALA A 27 12.31 23.57 -22.63
N TYR A 28 12.45 24.75 -22.05
CA TYR A 28 12.58 24.90 -20.59
C TYR A 28 11.33 24.44 -19.86
N LEU A 29 10.14 24.72 -20.36
CA LEU A 29 8.89 24.29 -19.78
C LEU A 29 8.77 22.75 -19.78
N THR A 30 9.10 22.09 -20.89
CA THR A 30 9.05 20.63 -20.98
C THR A 30 10.08 19.97 -20.06
N ILE A 31 11.31 20.51 -19.95
CA ILE A 31 12.33 20.03 -19.02
C ILE A 31 11.86 20.23 -17.57
N PHE A 32 11.27 21.37 -17.25
CA PHE A 32 10.75 21.65 -15.91
C PHE A 32 9.62 20.69 -15.53
N ILE A 33 8.67 20.44 -16.44
CA ILE A 33 7.58 19.47 -16.23
C ILE A 33 8.13 18.06 -16.08
N SER A 34 9.13 17.65 -16.85
CA SER A 34 9.74 16.32 -16.73
C SER A 34 10.51 16.14 -15.42
N LEU A 35 11.12 17.18 -14.88
CA LEU A 35 11.78 17.14 -13.55
C LEU A 35 10.78 17.03 -12.41
N LEU A 36 9.58 17.61 -12.53
CA LEU A 36 8.52 17.48 -11.53
C LEU A 36 7.92 16.08 -11.48
N SER A 37 7.91 15.35 -12.58
CA SER A 37 7.35 13.99 -12.65
C SER A 37 8.23 12.92 -11.98
N VAL A 38 9.50 13.17 -11.71
CA VAL A 38 10.40 12.20 -11.04
C VAL A 38 10.13 12.07 -9.54
N SER A 39 9.45 13.03 -8.93
CA SER A 39 9.21 13.05 -7.47
C SER A 39 8.04 12.16 -7.00
N ALA A 40 7.31 11.51 -7.90
CA ALA A 40 6.08 10.76 -7.57
C ALA A 40 6.30 9.30 -7.15
N TYR A 41 7.52 8.80 -7.14
CA TYR A 41 7.84 7.43 -6.73
C TYR A 41 8.27 7.33 -5.26
N ALA A 42 7.61 8.01 -4.36
CA ALA A 42 7.78 7.76 -2.94
C ALA A 42 6.99 6.48 -2.58
N ALA A 43 7.62 5.32 -2.65
CA ALA A 43 7.04 4.09 -2.12
C ALA A 43 6.82 4.28 -0.61
N ALA A 44 5.60 3.99 -0.14
CA ALA A 44 5.32 3.98 1.29
C ALA A 44 6.26 2.99 1.99
N PRO A 45 6.84 3.34 3.15
CA PRO A 45 7.72 2.42 3.87
C PRO A 45 6.96 1.15 4.25
N TYR A 46 7.59 0.00 4.05
CA TYR A 46 6.99 -1.29 4.40
C TYR A 46 6.66 -1.33 5.90
N PRO A 47 5.49 -1.83 6.32
CA PRO A 47 5.08 -1.81 7.70
C PRO A 47 5.94 -2.73 8.56
N ASN A 48 6.23 -2.31 9.80
CA ASN A 48 6.86 -3.18 10.78
C ASN A 48 5.82 -4.13 11.36
N VAL A 49 5.75 -5.35 10.81
CA VAL A 49 4.77 -6.37 11.22
C VAL A 49 5.19 -7.01 12.53
N PRO A 50 4.35 -6.96 13.59
CA PRO A 50 4.65 -7.62 14.85
C PRO A 50 4.85 -9.11 14.68
N LYS A 51 5.82 -9.68 15.41
CA LYS A 51 6.04 -11.14 15.42
C LYS A 51 4.95 -11.82 16.24
N GLY A 52 4.42 -12.94 15.76
CA GLY A 52 3.53 -13.81 16.54
C GLY A 52 4.29 -14.56 17.66
N LYS A 53 3.54 -15.25 18.51
CA LYS A 53 4.10 -16.15 19.51
C LYS A 53 4.68 -17.40 18.84
N GLY A 54 5.77 -17.95 19.40
CA GLY A 54 6.44 -19.13 18.85
C GLY A 54 7.53 -18.80 17.83
N ASP A 55 8.15 -19.83 17.29
CA ASP A 55 9.38 -19.72 16.51
C ASP A 55 9.13 -19.58 15.01
N HIS A 56 8.01 -20.10 14.52
CA HIS A 56 7.63 -20.08 13.10
C HIS A 56 6.11 -19.96 12.93
N CYS A 57 5.69 -19.52 11.76
CA CYS A 57 4.27 -19.46 11.37
C CYS A 57 3.72 -20.86 11.11
N VAL A 58 2.39 -20.99 11.04
CA VAL A 58 1.68 -22.26 10.74
C VAL A 58 2.00 -22.80 9.34
N GLU A 59 2.33 -21.94 8.40
CA GLU A 59 2.86 -22.20 7.07
C GLU A 59 3.99 -21.22 6.77
N ASP A 60 4.65 -21.37 5.65
CA ASP A 60 5.65 -20.40 5.19
C ASP A 60 5.11 -18.97 5.19
N THR A 61 5.93 -18.02 5.62
CA THR A 61 5.51 -16.63 5.81
C THR A 61 5.06 -15.95 4.51
N GLU A 62 5.77 -16.17 3.41
CA GLU A 62 5.41 -15.58 2.12
C GLU A 62 4.13 -16.22 1.56
N PHE A 63 4.00 -17.54 1.74
CA PHE A 63 2.78 -18.25 1.40
C PHE A 63 1.59 -17.71 2.20
N MET A 64 1.74 -17.49 3.52
CA MET A 64 0.67 -16.94 4.37
C MET A 64 0.29 -15.52 3.96
N ARG A 65 1.24 -14.66 3.65
CA ARG A 65 0.96 -13.29 3.18
C ARG A 65 0.08 -13.29 1.92
N ALA A 66 0.34 -14.20 0.99
CA ALA A 66 -0.38 -14.27 -0.26
C ALA A 66 -1.70 -15.06 -0.19
N ASN A 67 -1.85 -16.01 0.74
CA ASN A 67 -2.90 -17.02 0.68
C ASN A 67 -3.75 -17.15 1.95
N HIS A 68 -3.43 -16.46 3.07
CA HIS A 68 -4.20 -16.62 4.33
C HIS A 68 -5.71 -16.43 4.14
N MET A 69 -6.14 -15.53 3.27
CA MET A 69 -7.56 -15.30 3.02
C MET A 69 -8.24 -16.54 2.41
N LYS A 70 -7.58 -17.24 1.50
CA LYS A 70 -8.10 -18.49 0.91
C LYS A 70 -8.20 -19.59 1.96
N LEU A 71 -7.21 -19.70 2.85
CA LEU A 71 -7.21 -20.66 3.95
C LEU A 71 -8.34 -20.39 4.94
N LEU A 72 -8.56 -19.12 5.30
CA LEU A 72 -9.66 -18.72 6.18
C LEU A 72 -11.03 -18.98 5.55
N LEU A 73 -11.22 -18.70 4.27
CA LEU A 73 -12.46 -18.99 3.54
C LEU A 73 -12.74 -20.50 3.51
N HIS A 74 -11.74 -21.31 3.20
CA HIS A 74 -11.86 -22.77 3.21
C HIS A 74 -12.24 -23.28 4.59
N GLN A 75 -11.55 -22.84 5.66
CA GLN A 75 -11.86 -23.21 7.03
C GLN A 75 -13.28 -22.78 7.45
N ARG A 76 -13.73 -21.60 7.03
CA ARG A 76 -15.10 -21.13 7.26
C ARG A 76 -16.11 -22.05 6.62
N ASP A 77 -15.90 -22.41 5.36
CA ASP A 77 -16.84 -23.25 4.60
C ASP A 77 -16.93 -24.67 5.19
N GLU A 78 -15.81 -25.28 5.57
CA GLU A 78 -15.79 -26.54 6.30
C GLU A 78 -16.54 -26.46 7.63
N THR A 79 -16.34 -25.38 8.40
CA THR A 79 -17.02 -25.20 9.68
C THR A 79 -18.51 -24.99 9.52
N MET A 80 -18.93 -24.15 8.56
CA MET A 80 -20.34 -23.78 8.39
C MET A 80 -21.17 -24.90 7.72
N HIS A 81 -20.59 -25.61 6.76
CA HIS A 81 -21.34 -26.61 6.01
C HIS A 81 -21.16 -28.03 6.55
N LEU A 82 -20.01 -28.35 7.13
CA LEU A 82 -19.66 -29.69 7.57
C LEU A 82 -19.47 -29.84 9.07
N GLY A 83 -19.52 -28.73 9.83
CA GLY A 83 -19.27 -28.73 11.28
C GLY A 83 -17.81 -29.04 11.67
N ILE A 84 -16.88 -29.08 10.71
CA ILE A 84 -15.48 -29.40 10.93
C ILE A 84 -14.78 -28.20 11.57
N ARG A 85 -14.19 -28.39 12.76
CA ARG A 85 -13.49 -27.35 13.54
C ARG A 85 -12.06 -27.77 13.81
N THR A 86 -11.16 -27.51 12.87
CA THR A 86 -9.74 -27.78 13.03
C THR A 86 -9.04 -26.60 13.71
N LYS A 87 -7.93 -26.85 14.40
CA LYS A 87 -7.09 -25.79 14.97
C LYS A 87 -6.25 -25.10 13.90
N LYS A 88 -5.73 -25.88 12.96
CA LYS A 88 -4.91 -25.38 11.86
C LYS A 88 -5.74 -24.42 11.00
N HIS A 89 -5.22 -23.24 10.71
CA HIS A 89 -5.84 -22.14 9.97
C HIS A 89 -7.13 -21.56 10.61
N SER A 90 -7.39 -21.86 11.88
CA SER A 90 -8.49 -21.26 12.63
C SER A 90 -8.23 -19.78 12.91
N LEU A 91 -9.20 -18.91 12.64
CA LEU A 91 -9.10 -17.47 12.96
C LEU A 91 -8.82 -17.24 14.45
N LYS A 92 -9.44 -18.03 15.34
CA LYS A 92 -9.19 -17.98 16.79
C LYS A 92 -7.72 -18.22 17.10
N GLU A 93 -7.12 -19.27 16.55
CA GLU A 93 -5.72 -19.59 16.79
C GLU A 93 -4.77 -18.55 16.16
N CYS A 94 -5.12 -17.97 15.02
CA CYS A 94 -4.38 -16.85 14.47
C CYS A 94 -4.36 -15.65 15.42
N ILE A 95 -5.52 -15.30 16.02
CA ILE A 95 -5.62 -14.21 16.98
C ILE A 95 -4.85 -14.54 18.27
N ASN A 96 -4.94 -15.77 18.77
CA ASN A 96 -4.20 -16.21 19.95
C ASN A 96 -2.69 -16.08 19.75
N CYS A 97 -2.18 -16.49 18.59
CA CYS A 97 -0.75 -16.43 18.27
C CYS A 97 -0.27 -15.00 17.98
N HIS A 98 -1.07 -14.21 17.24
CA HIS A 98 -0.68 -12.89 16.74
C HIS A 98 -1.21 -11.72 17.58
N ALA A 99 -1.72 -11.96 18.79
CA ALA A 99 -2.15 -10.91 19.69
C ALA A 99 -0.99 -9.97 20.04
N VAL A 100 -1.18 -8.68 19.75
CA VAL A 100 -0.28 -7.60 20.17
C VAL A 100 -0.79 -7.03 21.47
N THR A 101 0.11 -6.77 22.42
CA THR A 101 -0.22 -6.17 23.72
C THR A 101 0.16 -4.69 23.77
N ASP A 102 -0.57 -3.93 24.57
CA ASP A 102 -0.25 -2.56 24.92
C ASP A 102 0.78 -2.47 26.07
N ALA A 103 1.06 -1.24 26.55
CA ALA A 103 1.99 -0.99 27.63
C ALA A 103 1.55 -1.62 28.97
N ASN A 104 0.27 -1.94 29.14
CA ASN A 104 -0.30 -2.60 30.32
C ASN A 104 -0.39 -4.12 30.12
N ASN A 105 0.26 -4.65 29.12
CA ASN A 105 0.24 -6.07 28.75
C ASN A 105 -1.16 -6.60 28.42
N GLN A 106 -2.06 -5.71 27.95
CA GLN A 106 -3.42 -6.10 27.55
C GLN A 106 -3.51 -6.22 26.02
N PRO A 107 -4.17 -7.26 25.48
CA PRO A 107 -4.32 -7.42 24.05
C PRO A 107 -5.07 -6.23 23.44
N VAL A 108 -4.51 -5.63 22.39
CA VAL A 108 -5.17 -4.55 21.63
C VAL A 108 -6.27 -5.11 20.73
N SER A 109 -7.36 -4.35 20.57
CA SER A 109 -8.43 -4.72 19.64
C SER A 109 -8.11 -4.25 18.23
N VAL A 110 -8.90 -4.72 17.25
CA VAL A 110 -8.82 -4.27 15.84
C VAL A 110 -9.06 -2.77 15.67
N ALA A 111 -9.62 -2.07 16.65
CA ALA A 111 -9.72 -0.61 16.62
C ALA A 111 -8.34 0.08 16.69
N SER A 112 -7.33 -0.59 17.23
CA SER A 112 -5.97 -0.07 17.31
C SER A 112 -5.22 -0.29 15.99
N PRO A 113 -4.52 0.73 15.44
CA PRO A 113 -3.65 0.54 14.27
C PRO A 113 -2.45 -0.35 14.57
N LYS A 114 -2.15 -0.66 15.84
CA LYS A 114 -1.11 -1.60 16.25
C LYS A 114 -1.58 -3.06 16.19
N HIS A 115 -2.86 -3.33 15.97
CA HIS A 115 -3.36 -4.70 15.84
C HIS A 115 -2.68 -5.42 14.67
N PHE A 116 -2.23 -6.66 14.88
CA PHE A 116 -1.44 -7.42 13.90
C PHE A 116 -2.03 -7.38 12.49
N CYS A 117 -3.31 -7.70 12.34
CA CYS A 117 -3.97 -7.70 11.02
C CYS A 117 -3.97 -6.29 10.40
N ARG A 118 -4.23 -5.25 11.20
CA ARG A 118 -4.29 -3.88 10.71
C ARG A 118 -2.99 -3.35 10.16
N VAL A 119 -1.87 -3.72 10.75
CA VAL A 119 -0.55 -3.26 10.30
C VAL A 119 -0.34 -3.52 8.80
N CYS A 120 -0.71 -4.73 8.32
CA CYS A 120 -0.61 -5.05 6.89
C CYS A 120 -1.81 -4.54 6.08
N HIS A 121 -3.03 -4.70 6.62
CA HIS A 121 -4.25 -4.36 5.88
C HIS A 121 -4.41 -2.86 5.68
N ASP A 122 -4.05 -2.02 6.67
CA ASP A 122 -4.04 -0.56 6.52
C ASP A 122 -2.99 -0.13 5.47
N TYR A 123 -1.81 -0.76 5.47
CA TYR A 123 -0.78 -0.52 4.45
C TYR A 123 -1.26 -0.87 3.04
N ALA A 124 -1.96 -2.00 2.90
CA ALA A 124 -2.50 -2.47 1.62
C ALA A 124 -3.81 -1.78 1.23
N ALA A 125 -4.35 -0.87 2.04
CA ALA A 125 -5.66 -0.24 1.88
C ALA A 125 -6.82 -1.26 1.73
N VAL A 126 -6.74 -2.39 2.44
CA VAL A 126 -7.74 -3.46 2.42
C VAL A 126 -8.56 -3.43 3.71
N LYS A 127 -9.88 -3.28 3.59
CA LYS A 127 -10.80 -3.32 4.74
C LYS A 127 -10.87 -4.75 5.31
N ILE A 128 -10.83 -4.85 6.64
CA ILE A 128 -11.04 -6.10 7.39
C ILE A 128 -12.48 -6.09 7.91
N ASP A 129 -13.29 -7.01 7.49
CA ASP A 129 -14.69 -7.19 7.93
C ASP A 129 -14.88 -8.36 8.90
N CYS A 130 -13.89 -9.24 9.05
CA CYS A 130 -13.95 -10.43 9.92
C CYS A 130 -14.40 -10.09 11.36
N PHE A 131 -13.97 -8.95 11.89
CA PHE A 131 -14.22 -8.52 13.25
C PHE A 131 -15.55 -7.78 13.47
N GLU A 132 -16.39 -7.71 12.46
CA GLU A 132 -17.80 -7.32 12.62
C GLU A 132 -18.59 -8.43 13.35
N CYS A 133 -18.11 -9.70 13.23
CA CYS A 133 -18.72 -10.87 13.87
C CYS A 133 -17.78 -11.62 14.82
N HIS A 134 -16.48 -11.58 14.58
CA HIS A 134 -15.48 -12.31 15.36
C HIS A 134 -14.77 -11.43 16.38
N ALA A 135 -14.45 -12.00 17.55
CA ALA A 135 -13.60 -11.32 18.52
C ALA A 135 -12.22 -11.03 17.92
N SER A 136 -11.69 -9.82 18.16
CA SER A 136 -10.37 -9.39 17.69
C SER A 136 -9.27 -9.53 18.74
N LYS A 137 -9.60 -10.11 19.90
CA LYS A 137 -8.68 -10.37 21.02
C LYS A 137 -8.78 -11.84 21.40
N PRO A 138 -7.71 -12.42 21.98
CA PRO A 138 -7.78 -13.74 22.60
C PRO A 138 -8.90 -13.82 23.65
N GLY A 139 -9.52 -14.99 23.76
CA GLY A 139 -10.48 -15.27 24.84
C GLY A 139 -9.77 -15.28 26.22
N LYS A 140 -10.54 -15.01 27.28
CA LYS A 140 -10.01 -15.20 28.64
C LYS A 140 -9.89 -16.70 28.92
N GLY A 141 -8.66 -17.17 29.15
CA GLY A 141 -8.39 -18.57 29.48
C GLY A 141 -7.96 -19.45 28.30
N ASP A 142 -7.58 -18.86 27.18
CA ASP A 142 -6.93 -19.56 26.06
C ASP A 142 -5.40 -19.46 26.11
#